data_b75601e96e40019304335599bc1bb5ac
#
_entry.id   b75601e96e40019304335599bc1bb5ac
#
_cell.length_a   1.000
_cell.length_b   1.000
_cell.length_c   1.000
_cell.angle_alpha   90.00
_cell.angle_beta   90.00
_cell.angle_gamma   90.00
#
_symmetry.space_group_name_H-M   'P 1'
#
loop_
_entity.id
_entity.type
_entity.pdbx_description
1 polymer ?
#
loop_
_entity_poly.entity_id
_entity_poly.type
_entity_poly.pdbx_seq_one_letter_code
_entity_poly.pdbx_strand_id
1 'polypeptide(L)'
;MHLVTRRIACFCENSFEAEIPDSVDLAADAGVEQLIAEGGFMAVNCPACGKRLTPEFPCLVSMAREIPGAAGGRGVFLVPETERVARMTGRSSAGEGHARVAIGIPELVEKVLIFGSGKDDRIIEIMKYYLLTGAAGGAGEDRDVTFQYRGDEGDRMVFHIRGLAEGEIGVARLSREIYRKIETDLESRLAEEPFSLFCDPPYVSIRKAELGA
;
A
#
# COMPACT_ATOMS: atom_id res chain seq x y z
N MET A 1 -9.32 16.78 -7.12
CA MET A 1 -9.93 15.43 -7.19
C MET A 1 -10.91 15.40 -8.36
N HIS A 2 -10.80 14.43 -9.24
CA HIS A 2 -11.74 14.18 -10.33
C HIS A 2 -12.62 12.98 -9.97
N LEU A 3 -13.93 13.13 -10.12
CA LEU A 3 -14.92 12.11 -9.76
C LEU A 3 -15.56 11.57 -11.04
N VAL A 4 -15.84 10.27 -11.03
CA VAL A 4 -16.57 9.58 -12.09
C VAL A 4 -17.71 8.75 -11.51
N THR A 5 -18.84 8.74 -12.18
CA THR A 5 -19.97 7.92 -11.78
C THR A 5 -19.67 6.44 -11.99
N ARG A 6 -19.82 5.62 -10.96
CA ARG A 6 -19.63 4.17 -10.98
C ARG A 6 -20.87 3.46 -10.47
N ARG A 7 -21.22 2.35 -11.12
CA ARG A 7 -22.26 1.46 -10.62
C ARG A 7 -21.70 0.51 -9.57
N ILE A 8 -22.34 0.48 -8.41
CA ILE A 8 -21.94 -0.30 -7.24
C ILE A 8 -23.04 -1.27 -6.88
N ALA A 9 -22.68 -2.55 -6.67
CA ALA A 9 -23.57 -3.56 -6.15
C ALA A 9 -23.35 -3.73 -4.64
N CYS A 10 -24.43 -3.73 -3.88
CA CYS A 10 -24.41 -3.99 -2.45
C CYS A 10 -24.75 -5.46 -2.16
N PHE A 11 -24.29 -6.00 -1.04
CA PHE A 11 -24.65 -7.34 -0.56
C PHE A 11 -26.14 -7.54 -0.28
N CYS A 12 -26.93 -6.43 -0.20
CA CYS A 12 -28.40 -6.52 -0.12
C CYS A 12 -29.07 -6.57 -1.51
N GLU A 13 -28.30 -6.91 -2.56
CA GLU A 13 -28.73 -7.01 -3.96
C GLU A 13 -29.12 -5.67 -4.63
N ASN A 14 -29.10 -4.55 -3.87
CA ASN A 14 -29.33 -3.25 -4.45
C ASN A 14 -28.12 -2.79 -5.29
N SER A 15 -28.38 -2.27 -6.49
CA SER A 15 -27.37 -1.62 -7.33
C SER A 15 -27.68 -0.13 -7.44
N PHE A 16 -26.66 0.71 -7.26
CA PHE A 16 -26.81 2.16 -7.29
C PHE A 16 -25.60 2.81 -7.95
N GLU A 17 -25.73 4.07 -8.31
CA GLU A 17 -24.64 4.88 -8.83
C GLU A 17 -24.08 5.75 -7.72
N ALA A 18 -22.75 5.90 -7.72
CA ALA A 18 -22.03 6.79 -6.81
C ALA A 18 -20.85 7.45 -7.53
N GLU A 19 -20.50 8.64 -7.09
CA GLU A 19 -19.29 9.33 -7.55
C GLU A 19 -18.07 8.79 -6.82
N ILE A 20 -17.11 8.27 -7.56
CA ILE A 20 -15.88 7.67 -7.08
C ILE A 20 -14.68 8.41 -7.69
N PRO A 21 -13.63 8.72 -6.94
CA PRO A 21 -12.44 9.34 -7.48
C PRO A 21 -11.72 8.40 -8.46
N ASP A 22 -11.35 8.91 -9.63
CA ASP A 22 -10.43 8.27 -10.58
C ASP A 22 -9.06 8.94 -10.56
N SER A 23 -8.98 10.18 -10.08
CA SER A 23 -7.72 10.86 -9.81
C SER A 23 -7.81 11.88 -8.67
N VAL A 24 -6.71 11.96 -7.91
CA VAL A 24 -6.56 12.86 -6.76
C VAL A 24 -5.17 13.50 -6.79
N ASP A 25 -5.08 14.78 -6.44
CA ASP A 25 -3.80 15.46 -6.19
C ASP A 25 -3.73 15.89 -4.72
N LEU A 26 -2.90 15.20 -3.93
CA LEU A 26 -2.77 15.46 -2.49
C LEU A 26 -2.17 16.85 -2.18
N ALA A 27 -1.54 17.51 -3.16
CA ALA A 27 -1.09 18.89 -3.00
C ALA A 27 -2.24 19.92 -3.11
N ALA A 28 -3.28 19.58 -3.87
CA ALA A 28 -4.42 20.47 -4.16
C ALA A 28 -5.69 20.11 -3.39
N ASP A 29 -5.88 18.82 -3.10
CA ASP A 29 -7.10 18.28 -2.50
C ASP A 29 -6.95 18.15 -0.98
N ALA A 30 -7.18 19.24 -0.26
CA ALA A 30 -7.06 19.29 1.20
C ALA A 30 -7.93 18.23 1.89
N GLY A 31 -7.36 17.52 2.87
CA GLY A 31 -8.05 16.51 3.69
C GLY A 31 -8.16 15.13 3.05
N VAL A 32 -7.83 14.95 1.76
CA VAL A 32 -7.92 13.64 1.12
C VAL A 32 -6.82 12.70 1.62
N GLU A 33 -5.64 13.20 1.95
CA GLU A 33 -4.58 12.40 2.57
C GLU A 33 -5.06 11.79 3.90
N GLN A 34 -5.71 12.59 4.74
CA GLN A 34 -6.30 12.12 5.99
C GLN A 34 -7.42 11.10 5.73
N LEU A 35 -8.30 11.38 4.76
CA LEU A 35 -9.37 10.45 4.37
C LEU A 35 -8.82 9.09 3.93
N ILE A 36 -7.71 9.06 3.18
CA ILE A 36 -7.02 7.83 2.81
C ILE A 36 -6.46 7.14 4.05
N ALA A 37 -5.74 7.87 4.91
CA ALA A 37 -5.11 7.32 6.12
C ALA A 37 -6.13 6.70 7.09
N GLU A 38 -7.32 7.28 7.21
CA GLU A 38 -8.44 6.82 8.05
C GLU A 38 -9.27 5.68 7.40
N GLY A 39 -8.93 5.27 6.16
CA GLY A 39 -9.68 4.22 5.45
C GLY A 39 -11.07 4.64 4.97
N GLY A 40 -11.27 5.96 4.81
CA GLY A 40 -12.51 6.53 4.28
C GLY A 40 -12.52 6.71 2.76
N PHE A 41 -11.37 6.53 2.11
CA PHE A 41 -11.23 6.69 0.68
C PHE A 41 -12.12 5.72 -0.11
N MET A 42 -12.82 6.21 -1.11
CA MET A 42 -13.83 5.47 -1.90
C MET A 42 -15.01 4.90 -1.08
N ALA A 43 -15.16 5.25 0.20
CA ALA A 43 -16.26 4.74 1.00
C ALA A 43 -17.59 5.38 0.58
N VAL A 44 -18.62 4.54 0.40
CA VAL A 44 -19.99 4.94 0.06
C VAL A 44 -20.99 4.17 0.90
N ASN A 45 -22.18 4.76 1.13
CA ASN A 45 -23.24 4.08 1.84
C ASN A 45 -24.32 3.60 0.87
N CYS A 46 -24.74 2.35 1.00
CA CYS A 46 -25.85 1.83 0.21
C CYS A 46 -27.17 2.58 0.56
N PRO A 47 -27.87 3.17 -0.40
CA PRO A 47 -29.09 3.92 -0.12
C PRO A 47 -30.25 3.05 0.35
N ALA A 48 -30.22 1.74 0.08
CA ALA A 48 -31.30 0.82 0.47
C ALA A 48 -31.15 0.27 1.89
N CYS A 49 -29.91 -0.10 2.32
CA CYS A 49 -29.70 -0.74 3.62
C CYS A 49 -28.78 0.03 4.57
N GLY A 50 -28.22 1.17 4.12
CA GLY A 50 -27.29 2.00 4.91
C GLY A 50 -25.89 1.41 5.10
N LYS A 51 -25.61 0.19 4.64
CA LYS A 51 -24.32 -0.45 4.82
C LYS A 51 -23.22 0.35 4.13
N ARG A 52 -22.13 0.63 4.85
CA ARG A 52 -20.92 1.23 4.31
C ARG A 52 -20.18 0.20 3.46
N LEU A 53 -19.84 0.60 2.24
CA LEU A 53 -19.08 -0.16 1.28
C LEU A 53 -17.79 0.61 0.95
N THR A 54 -16.71 -0.09 0.65
CA THR A 54 -15.45 0.50 0.19
C THR A 54 -15.08 -0.20 -1.11
N PRO A 55 -15.73 0.16 -2.23
CA PRO A 55 -15.41 -0.43 -3.54
C PRO A 55 -14.02 0.03 -3.98
N GLU A 56 -13.30 -0.84 -4.66
CA GLU A 56 -12.01 -0.51 -5.23
C GLU A 56 -12.13 -0.32 -6.74
N PHE A 57 -11.69 0.84 -7.21
CA PHE A 57 -11.58 1.18 -8.63
C PHE A 57 -10.17 1.71 -8.93
N PRO A 58 -9.69 1.58 -10.17
CA PRO A 58 -8.44 2.21 -10.57
C PRO A 58 -8.47 3.72 -10.29
N CYS A 59 -7.41 4.21 -9.64
CA CYS A 59 -7.32 5.63 -9.29
C CYS A 59 -5.85 6.08 -9.27
N LEU A 60 -5.57 7.24 -9.85
CA LEU A 60 -4.26 7.87 -9.75
C LEU A 60 -4.21 8.83 -8.56
N VAL A 61 -3.33 8.57 -7.61
CA VAL A 61 -3.07 9.47 -6.48
C VAL A 61 -1.71 10.14 -6.69
N SER A 62 -1.73 11.45 -6.98
CA SER A 62 -0.52 12.26 -7.10
C SER A 62 -0.10 12.77 -5.74
N MET A 63 1.14 12.42 -5.33
CA MET A 63 1.72 12.85 -4.08
C MET A 63 2.15 14.33 -4.14
N ALA A 64 2.16 15.02 -3.01
CA ALA A 64 2.64 16.40 -2.91
C ALA A 64 4.14 16.55 -3.24
N ARG A 65 4.91 15.47 -3.07
CA ARG A 65 6.36 15.39 -3.31
C ARG A 65 6.70 14.29 -4.29
N GLU A 66 7.91 14.36 -4.84
CA GLU A 66 8.47 13.27 -5.63
C GLU A 66 8.62 11.99 -4.80
N ILE A 67 8.37 10.87 -5.44
CA ILE A 67 8.54 9.55 -4.82
C ILE A 67 10.02 9.16 -4.93
N PRO A 68 10.69 8.79 -3.82
CA PRO A 68 12.08 8.37 -3.85
C PRO A 68 12.34 7.26 -4.87
N GLY A 69 13.42 7.42 -5.65
CA GLY A 69 13.80 6.46 -6.71
C GLY A 69 12.87 6.44 -7.93
N ALA A 70 12.05 7.46 -8.12
CA ALA A 70 11.09 7.53 -9.24
C ALA A 70 11.32 8.74 -10.16
N ALA A 71 12.55 9.16 -10.39
CA ALA A 71 12.97 10.15 -11.42
C ALA A 71 11.93 11.25 -11.75
N GLY A 72 11.50 12.03 -10.75
CA GLY A 72 10.49 13.08 -10.89
C GLY A 72 9.03 12.61 -10.81
N GLY A 73 8.80 11.31 -10.68
CA GLY A 73 7.45 10.74 -10.57
C GLY A 73 6.80 10.99 -9.21
N ARG A 74 5.50 11.35 -9.23
CA ARG A 74 4.69 11.58 -8.02
C ARG A 74 3.44 10.71 -7.94
N GLY A 75 3.15 9.92 -8.96
CA GLY A 75 1.92 9.16 -9.07
C GLY A 75 2.00 7.78 -8.42
N VAL A 76 1.06 7.47 -7.54
CA VAL A 76 0.74 6.12 -7.07
C VAL A 76 -0.55 5.69 -7.75
N PHE A 77 -0.51 4.64 -8.55
CA PHE A 77 -1.69 4.10 -9.22
C PHE A 77 -2.29 2.96 -8.40
N LEU A 78 -3.53 3.14 -7.98
CA LEU A 78 -4.31 2.10 -7.30
C LEU A 78 -4.85 1.10 -8.31
N VAL A 79 -4.48 -0.15 -8.13
CA VAL A 79 -5.06 -1.31 -8.81
C VAL A 79 -5.99 -2.02 -7.83
N PRO A 80 -7.24 -2.35 -8.20
CA PRO A 80 -8.13 -3.10 -7.32
C PRO A 80 -7.55 -4.43 -6.86
N GLU A 81 -7.84 -4.85 -5.63
CA GLU A 81 -7.37 -6.13 -5.07
C GLU A 81 -7.76 -7.32 -5.94
N THR A 82 -8.93 -7.27 -6.58
CA THR A 82 -9.41 -8.31 -7.50
C THR A 82 -8.50 -8.54 -8.71
N GLU A 83 -7.65 -7.57 -9.04
CA GLU A 83 -6.68 -7.66 -10.15
C GLU A 83 -5.29 -8.12 -9.70
N ARG A 84 -5.06 -8.34 -8.39
CA ARG A 84 -3.74 -8.71 -7.84
C ARG A 84 -3.07 -9.84 -8.60
N VAL A 85 -3.75 -10.97 -8.73
CA VAL A 85 -3.18 -12.15 -9.41
C VAL A 85 -2.84 -11.85 -10.87
N ALA A 86 -3.72 -11.15 -11.59
CA ALA A 86 -3.47 -10.78 -12.99
C ALA A 86 -2.26 -9.84 -13.12
N ARG A 87 -2.13 -8.87 -12.20
CA ARG A 87 -1.00 -7.92 -12.19
C ARG A 87 0.32 -8.61 -11.84
N MET A 88 0.33 -9.44 -10.80
CA MET A 88 1.54 -10.13 -10.32
C MET A 88 2.03 -11.21 -11.30
N THR A 89 1.13 -11.82 -12.08
CA THR A 89 1.49 -12.82 -13.12
C THR A 89 1.76 -12.22 -14.50
N GLY A 90 1.83 -10.88 -14.61
CA GLY A 90 2.07 -10.20 -15.89
C GLY A 90 0.92 -10.26 -16.90
N ARG A 91 -0.28 -10.70 -16.48
CA ARG A 91 -1.49 -10.73 -17.32
C ARG A 91 -2.22 -9.38 -17.38
N SER A 92 -1.87 -8.46 -16.51
CA SER A 92 -2.37 -7.09 -16.48
C SER A 92 -1.19 -6.12 -16.43
N SER A 93 -1.21 -5.08 -17.27
CA SER A 93 -0.26 -3.96 -17.26
C SER A 93 -0.80 -2.74 -16.50
N ALA A 94 -1.88 -2.91 -15.72
CA ALA A 94 -2.47 -1.81 -14.96
C ALA A 94 -1.43 -1.11 -14.08
N GLY A 95 -1.32 0.22 -14.23
CA GLY A 95 -0.36 1.04 -13.51
C GLY A 95 1.05 1.10 -14.11
N GLU A 96 1.33 0.46 -15.25
CA GLU A 96 2.60 0.67 -15.96
C GLU A 96 2.76 2.14 -16.39
N GLY A 97 4.00 2.63 -16.31
CA GLY A 97 4.32 4.04 -16.58
C GLY A 97 4.08 4.99 -15.41
N HIS A 98 3.49 4.54 -14.30
CA HIS A 98 3.40 5.33 -13.07
C HIS A 98 4.62 5.09 -12.17
N ALA A 99 4.90 6.05 -11.29
CA ALA A 99 6.05 5.99 -10.38
C ALA A 99 5.94 4.81 -9.40
N ARG A 100 4.72 4.54 -8.93
CA ARG A 100 4.40 3.39 -8.05
C ARG A 100 3.02 2.83 -8.38
N VAL A 101 2.86 1.57 -8.03
CA VAL A 101 1.58 0.85 -8.02
C VAL A 101 1.30 0.41 -6.58
N ALA A 102 0.06 0.54 -6.17
CA ALA A 102 -0.49 -0.06 -4.96
C ALA A 102 -1.65 -1.00 -5.35
N ILE A 103 -1.70 -2.21 -4.81
CA ILE A 103 -2.78 -3.16 -5.09
C ILE A 103 -3.67 -3.25 -3.85
N GLY A 104 -4.91 -2.81 -4.01
CA GLY A 104 -5.86 -2.67 -2.91
C GLY A 104 -5.65 -1.39 -2.08
N ILE A 105 -6.73 -0.96 -1.44
CA ILE A 105 -6.72 0.24 -0.58
C ILE A 105 -5.72 0.13 0.58
N PRO A 106 -5.51 -1.02 1.25
CA PRO A 106 -4.52 -1.11 2.32
C PRO A 106 -3.09 -0.75 1.89
N GLU A 107 -2.65 -1.17 0.70
CA GLU A 107 -1.33 -0.80 0.18
C GLU A 107 -1.29 0.68 -0.22
N LEU A 108 -2.36 1.23 -0.80
CA LEU A 108 -2.44 2.66 -1.09
C LEU A 108 -2.29 3.50 0.19
N VAL A 109 -3.02 3.14 1.26
CA VAL A 109 -2.91 3.81 2.57
C VAL A 109 -1.45 3.79 3.06
N GLU A 110 -0.80 2.65 2.98
CA GLU A 110 0.60 2.51 3.40
C GLU A 110 1.53 3.40 2.55
N LYS A 111 1.40 3.38 1.22
CA LYS A 111 2.22 4.22 0.32
C LYS A 111 2.02 5.71 0.60
N VAL A 112 0.79 6.15 0.82
CA VAL A 112 0.49 7.55 1.18
C VAL A 112 1.15 7.94 2.49
N LEU A 113 1.10 7.10 3.52
CA LEU A 113 1.77 7.35 4.80
C LEU A 113 3.31 7.39 4.67
N ILE A 114 3.89 6.47 3.88
CA ILE A 114 5.34 6.42 3.64
C ILE A 114 5.79 7.71 2.94
N PHE A 115 5.19 8.05 1.81
CA PHE A 115 5.62 9.20 1.00
C PHE A 115 5.25 10.53 1.65
N GLY A 116 4.09 10.63 2.33
CA GLY A 116 3.71 11.79 3.12
C GLY A 116 4.72 12.11 4.24
N SER A 117 5.33 11.07 4.83
CA SER A 117 6.42 11.21 5.81
C SER A 117 7.82 11.37 5.19
N GLY A 118 7.94 11.49 3.87
CA GLY A 118 9.20 11.69 3.15
C GLY A 118 10.13 10.48 3.15
N LYS A 119 9.57 9.27 3.28
CA LYS A 119 10.34 8.02 3.31
C LYS A 119 10.35 7.31 1.96
N ASP A 120 11.36 6.46 1.77
CA ASP A 120 11.47 5.55 0.65
C ASP A 120 10.76 4.23 0.94
N ASP A 121 9.81 3.85 0.09
CA ASP A 121 9.05 2.63 0.25
C ASP A 121 9.90 1.37 0.07
N ARG A 122 10.99 1.42 -0.70
CA ARG A 122 11.92 0.31 -0.86
C ARG A 122 12.58 -0.05 0.47
N ILE A 123 12.96 0.97 1.26
CA ILE A 123 13.53 0.76 2.61
C ILE A 123 12.47 0.15 3.55
N ILE A 124 11.23 0.62 3.47
CA ILE A 124 10.13 0.06 4.28
C ILE A 124 9.90 -1.42 3.94
N GLU A 125 9.91 -1.79 2.66
CA GLU A 125 9.74 -3.18 2.24
C GLU A 125 10.92 -4.06 2.71
N ILE A 126 12.16 -3.56 2.69
CA ILE A 126 13.33 -4.24 3.27
C ILE A 126 13.16 -4.44 4.78
N MET A 127 12.65 -3.42 5.50
CA MET A 127 12.36 -3.55 6.93
C MET A 127 11.29 -4.60 7.21
N LYS A 128 10.23 -4.64 6.39
CA LYS A 128 9.17 -5.67 6.48
C LYS A 128 9.73 -7.07 6.21
N TYR A 129 10.64 -7.22 5.26
CA TYR A 129 11.33 -8.48 5.00
C TYR A 129 12.09 -8.97 6.25
N TYR A 130 12.84 -8.09 6.93
CA TYR A 130 13.53 -8.47 8.16
C TYR A 130 12.57 -8.81 9.30
N LEU A 131 11.43 -8.12 9.40
CA LEU A 131 10.39 -8.47 10.36
C LEU A 131 9.81 -9.86 10.05
N LEU A 132 9.51 -10.14 8.79
CA LEU A 132 8.95 -11.41 8.36
C LEU A 132 9.91 -12.58 8.63
N THR A 133 11.18 -12.45 8.21
CA THR A 133 12.20 -13.48 8.41
C THR A 133 12.58 -13.67 9.88
N GLY A 134 12.58 -12.60 10.68
CA GLY A 134 12.78 -12.66 12.12
C GLY A 134 11.59 -13.30 12.87
N ALA A 135 10.37 -13.07 12.38
CA ALA A 135 9.16 -13.68 12.95
C ALA A 135 8.99 -15.17 12.55
N ALA A 136 9.47 -15.57 11.36
CA ALA A 136 9.40 -16.96 10.89
C ALA A 136 10.17 -17.95 11.79
N GLY A 137 11.17 -17.49 12.53
CA GLY A 137 11.85 -18.30 13.55
C GLY A 137 11.00 -18.64 14.79
N GLY A 138 9.81 -18.03 14.94
CA GLY A 138 8.93 -18.22 16.10
C GLY A 138 7.45 -18.51 15.80
N ALA A 139 7.00 -18.23 14.56
CA ALA A 139 5.64 -18.53 14.13
C ALA A 139 5.71 -19.65 13.09
N GLY A 140 4.94 -20.74 13.29
CA GLY A 140 4.91 -21.87 12.36
C GLY A 140 4.71 -21.42 10.92
N GLU A 141 5.31 -22.14 9.99
CA GLU A 141 5.48 -21.86 8.56
C GLU A 141 4.19 -21.58 7.74
N ASP A 142 3.00 -21.61 8.36
CA ASP A 142 1.69 -21.66 7.70
C ASP A 142 0.81 -20.43 8.00
N ARG A 143 1.40 -19.31 8.45
CA ARG A 143 0.61 -18.11 8.78
C ARG A 143 0.82 -17.01 7.73
N ASP A 144 -0.28 -16.57 7.12
CA ASP A 144 -0.33 -15.40 6.24
C ASP A 144 -0.16 -14.09 7.06
N VAL A 145 1.07 -13.89 7.57
CA VAL A 145 1.41 -12.72 8.39
C VAL A 145 1.78 -11.56 7.48
N THR A 146 1.09 -10.44 7.63
CA THR A 146 1.36 -9.23 6.87
C THR A 146 1.80 -8.09 7.78
N PHE A 147 2.77 -7.29 7.31
CA PHE A 147 3.27 -6.10 7.99
C PHE A 147 2.87 -4.85 7.21
N GLN A 148 2.36 -3.85 7.90
CA GLN A 148 1.96 -2.58 7.31
C GLN A 148 2.54 -1.41 8.12
N TYR A 149 3.32 -0.54 7.48
CA TYR A 149 3.79 0.71 8.10
C TYR A 149 2.61 1.64 8.39
N ARG A 150 2.56 2.21 9.61
CA ARG A 150 1.44 3.04 10.07
C ARG A 150 1.86 4.45 10.48
N GLY A 151 3.16 4.73 10.51
CA GLY A 151 3.67 6.03 10.88
C GLY A 151 4.83 5.97 11.87
N ASP A 152 5.18 7.11 12.42
CA ASP A 152 6.24 7.25 13.42
C ASP A 152 5.67 7.66 14.78
N GLU A 153 6.21 7.07 15.84
CA GLU A 153 6.01 7.49 17.23
C GLU A 153 7.38 7.92 17.79
N GLY A 154 7.69 9.22 17.76
CA GLY A 154 9.00 9.75 18.15
C GLY A 154 10.13 9.22 17.25
N ASP A 155 11.08 8.49 17.84
CA ASP A 155 12.19 7.83 17.13
C ASP A 155 11.86 6.40 16.65
N ARG A 156 10.64 5.96 16.84
CA ARG A 156 10.17 4.62 16.49
C ARG A 156 9.25 4.65 15.28
N MET A 157 9.45 3.69 14.41
CA MET A 157 8.59 3.40 13.26
C MET A 157 7.61 2.30 13.65
N VAL A 158 6.33 2.53 13.41
CA VAL A 158 5.23 1.63 13.84
C VAL A 158 4.75 0.81 12.67
N PHE A 159 4.69 -0.51 12.88
CA PHE A 159 4.14 -1.48 11.94
C PHE A 159 2.99 -2.24 12.59
N HIS A 160 1.87 -2.31 11.92
CA HIS A 160 0.80 -3.22 12.27
C HIS A 160 1.08 -4.60 11.67
N ILE A 161 0.79 -5.63 12.45
CA ILE A 161 0.98 -7.04 12.08
C ILE A 161 -0.40 -7.69 12.08
N ARG A 162 -0.79 -8.26 10.95
CA ARG A 162 -2.03 -9.04 10.80
C ARG A 162 -1.69 -10.50 10.57
N GLY A 163 -2.64 -11.40 10.89
CA GLY A 163 -2.46 -12.84 10.70
C GLY A 163 -1.76 -13.56 11.86
N LEU A 164 -1.39 -12.88 12.95
CA LEU A 164 -0.86 -13.53 14.16
C LEU A 164 -1.95 -14.31 14.92
N ALA A 165 -3.12 -13.68 15.09
CA ALA A 165 -4.31 -14.30 15.68
C ALA A 165 -5.56 -13.71 15.01
N GLU A 166 -6.65 -14.47 15.01
CA GLU A 166 -7.91 -14.03 14.40
C GLU A 166 -8.46 -12.80 15.11
N GLY A 167 -8.74 -11.74 14.33
CA GLY A 167 -9.31 -10.49 14.85
C GLY A 167 -8.33 -9.58 15.60
N GLU A 168 -7.07 -9.99 15.79
CA GLU A 168 -6.07 -9.21 16.51
C GLU A 168 -5.10 -8.50 15.55
N ILE A 169 -4.62 -7.33 15.98
CA ILE A 169 -3.56 -6.58 15.30
C ILE A 169 -2.37 -6.49 16.25
N GLY A 170 -1.28 -7.14 15.89
CA GLY A 170 0.00 -6.95 16.55
C GLY A 170 0.63 -5.60 16.19
N VAL A 171 1.53 -5.11 17.05
CA VAL A 171 2.26 -3.86 16.79
C VAL A 171 3.75 -4.09 17.02
N ALA A 172 4.54 -3.89 15.96
CA ALA A 172 6.00 -3.81 16.05
C ALA A 172 6.45 -2.34 16.04
N ARG A 173 7.47 -2.04 16.85
CA ARG A 173 8.09 -0.71 16.91
C ARG A 173 9.59 -0.87 16.67
N LEU A 174 10.05 -0.42 15.50
CA LEU A 174 11.45 -0.45 15.11
C LEU A 174 12.11 0.90 15.31
N SER A 175 13.39 0.92 15.70
CA SER A 175 14.15 2.16 15.76
C SER A 175 14.34 2.75 14.35
N ARG A 176 14.19 4.07 14.22
CA ARG A 176 14.49 4.81 12.98
C ARG A 176 15.98 4.66 12.57
N GLU A 177 16.84 4.23 13.47
CA GLU A 177 18.24 3.91 13.16
C GLU A 177 18.37 2.76 12.15
N ILE A 178 17.44 1.77 12.20
CA ILE A 178 17.41 0.67 11.22
C ILE A 178 17.13 1.22 9.82
N TYR A 179 16.15 2.12 9.70
CA TYR A 179 15.85 2.81 8.43
C TYR A 179 17.10 3.52 7.88
N ARG A 180 17.78 4.34 8.71
CA ARG A 180 18.99 5.08 8.32
C ARG A 180 20.15 4.15 7.90
N LYS A 181 20.33 3.03 8.57
CA LYS A 181 21.34 2.04 8.19
C LYS A 181 21.06 1.45 6.81
N ILE A 182 19.81 1.10 6.53
CA ILE A 182 19.41 0.59 5.21
C ILE A 182 19.56 1.69 4.14
N GLU A 183 19.18 2.93 4.46
CA GLU A 183 19.29 4.08 3.56
C GLU A 183 20.74 4.32 3.12
N THR A 184 21.72 4.15 4.03
CA THR A 184 23.15 4.37 3.75
C THR A 184 23.71 3.41 2.70
N ASP A 185 23.22 2.17 2.62
CA ASP A 185 23.71 1.13 1.71
C ASP A 185 22.60 0.62 0.75
N LEU A 186 21.56 1.43 0.54
CA LEU A 186 20.37 1.06 -0.22
C LEU A 186 20.71 0.54 -1.63
N GLU A 187 21.51 1.28 -2.39
CA GLU A 187 21.83 0.90 -3.78
C GLU A 187 22.56 -0.46 -3.86
N SER A 188 23.44 -0.75 -2.90
CA SER A 188 24.10 -2.06 -2.82
C SER A 188 23.09 -3.17 -2.54
N ARG A 189 22.16 -2.93 -1.62
CA ARG A 189 21.10 -3.91 -1.27
C ARG A 189 20.17 -4.17 -2.43
N LEU A 190 19.77 -3.13 -3.17
CA LEU A 190 18.88 -3.26 -4.32
C LEU A 190 19.47 -4.09 -5.46
N ALA A 191 20.80 -4.26 -5.50
CA ALA A 191 21.48 -5.13 -6.47
C ALA A 191 21.46 -6.61 -6.08
N GLU A 192 21.09 -6.94 -4.85
CA GLU A 192 21.12 -8.30 -4.30
C GLU A 192 19.72 -8.90 -4.15
N GLU A 193 19.61 -10.21 -4.35
CA GLU A 193 18.39 -10.94 -4.01
C GLU A 193 18.27 -11.11 -2.48
N PRO A 194 17.05 -11.08 -1.96
CA PRO A 194 15.76 -10.97 -2.67
C PRO A 194 15.31 -9.52 -2.91
N PHE A 195 16.09 -8.52 -2.51
CA PHE A 195 15.68 -7.10 -2.55
C PHE A 195 15.49 -6.60 -3.98
N SER A 196 16.36 -7.01 -4.91
CA SER A 196 16.22 -6.70 -6.34
C SER A 196 14.87 -7.13 -6.91
N LEU A 197 14.28 -8.23 -6.40
CA LEU A 197 13.01 -8.75 -6.85
C LEU A 197 11.83 -7.87 -6.39
N PHE A 198 11.72 -7.60 -5.09
CA PHE A 198 10.52 -6.97 -4.56
C PHE A 198 10.60 -5.43 -4.45
N CYS A 199 11.80 -4.85 -4.55
CA CYS A 199 11.99 -3.40 -4.59
C CYS A 199 11.98 -2.82 -6.02
N ASP A 200 11.82 -3.64 -7.06
CA ASP A 200 11.78 -3.18 -8.45
C ASP A 200 10.45 -2.47 -8.78
N PRO A 201 10.50 -1.17 -9.19
CA PRO A 201 9.31 -0.42 -9.59
C PRO A 201 8.61 -0.99 -10.84
N PRO A 202 7.36 -0.63 -11.11
CA PRO A 202 6.51 0.29 -10.31
C PRO A 202 5.84 -0.35 -9.11
N TYR A 203 5.74 -1.68 -8.99
CA TYR A 203 5.14 -2.37 -7.84
C TYR A 203 6.22 -2.79 -6.85
N VAL A 204 6.46 -1.97 -5.84
CA VAL A 204 7.42 -2.21 -4.75
C VAL A 204 6.68 -2.83 -3.56
N SER A 205 6.87 -4.14 -3.33
CA SER A 205 6.19 -4.88 -2.24
C SER A 205 6.85 -6.23 -2.00
N ILE A 206 7.05 -6.61 -0.73
CA ILE A 206 7.56 -7.93 -0.35
C ILE A 206 6.64 -9.07 -0.83
N ARG A 207 5.38 -8.79 -1.13
CA ARG A 207 4.43 -9.76 -1.71
C ARG A 207 4.86 -10.32 -3.05
N LYS A 208 5.79 -9.66 -3.77
CA LYS A 208 6.42 -10.25 -4.95
C LYS A 208 7.24 -11.49 -4.61
N ALA A 209 7.85 -11.55 -3.43
CA ALA A 209 8.64 -12.69 -3.01
C ALA A 209 7.77 -13.94 -2.69
N GLU A 210 6.50 -13.74 -2.33
CA GLU A 210 5.56 -14.83 -2.01
C GLU A 210 5.17 -15.67 -3.25
N LEU A 211 5.32 -15.14 -4.46
CA LEU A 211 4.99 -15.83 -5.72
C LEU A 211 6.17 -16.56 -6.37
N GLY A 212 7.37 -16.34 -5.89
CA GLY A 212 8.59 -16.95 -6.43
C GLY A 212 9.10 -18.15 -5.61
N ALA A 213 8.35 -18.54 -4.55
CA ALA A 213 8.68 -19.67 -3.69
C ALA A 213 7.95 -20.94 -4.11
#